data_4feed58c90baeebcc64f082a6a418d86
#
_entry.id   4feed58c90baeebcc64f082a6a418d86
#
_cell.length_a   1.000
_cell.length_b   1.000
_cell.length_c   1.000
_cell.angle_alpha   90.00
_cell.angle_beta   90.00
_cell.angle_gamma   90.00
#
_symmetry.space_group_name_H-M   'P 1'
#
loop_
_entity.id
_entity.type
_entity.pdbx_description
1 polymer ?
#
loop_
_entity_poly.entity_id
_entity_poly.type
_entity_poly.pdbx_seq_one_letter_code
_entity_poly.pdbx_strand_id
1 'polypeptide(L)' 'MKVTKKDILSIKAGSSKVMQLDSYKDCVNARSYAYQLAFTNPREDVERYSISIDKDKNQIPIEAIKK' A
#
# COMPACT_ATOMS: atom_id res chain seq x y z
N MET A 1 3.49 -9.05 10.83
CA MET A 1 4.39 -8.51 9.81
C MET A 1 4.04 -7.06 9.52
N LYS A 2 5.01 -6.22 9.38
CA LYS A 2 4.79 -4.79 9.24
C LYS A 2 5.15 -4.31 7.85
N VAL A 3 4.29 -3.51 7.24
CA VAL A 3 4.58 -2.92 5.93
C VAL A 3 5.60 -1.80 6.11
N THR A 4 6.64 -1.81 5.30
CA THR A 4 7.69 -0.81 5.36
C THR A 4 7.59 0.17 4.18
N LYS A 5 8.28 1.30 4.31
CA LYS A 5 8.39 2.29 3.24
C LYS A 5 8.90 1.65 1.94
N LYS A 6 9.90 0.79 2.05
CA LYS A 6 10.49 0.11 0.91
C LYS A 6 9.47 -0.79 0.20
N ASP A 7 8.63 -1.48 0.96
CA ASP A 7 7.59 -2.35 0.39
C ASP A 7 6.66 -1.57 -0.52
N ILE A 8 6.26 -0.38 -0.09
CA ILE A 8 5.31 0.44 -0.84
C ILE A 8 5.99 1.12 -2.03
N LEU A 9 7.17 1.68 -1.83
CA LEU A 9 7.87 2.41 -2.88
C LEU A 9 8.43 1.49 -3.97
N SER A 10 8.54 0.19 -3.70
CA SER A 10 9.02 -0.78 -4.69
C SER A 10 7.92 -1.24 -5.66
N ILE A 11 6.67 -0.89 -5.44
CA ILE A 11 5.57 -1.26 -6.33
C ILE A 11 5.69 -0.45 -7.62
N LYS A 12 5.77 -1.16 -8.75
CA LYS A 12 5.87 -0.50 -10.05
C LYS A 12 4.57 0.21 -10.42
N ALA A 13 4.67 1.34 -11.10
CA ALA A 13 3.51 2.06 -11.62
C ALA A 13 2.69 1.14 -12.53
N GLY A 14 1.39 1.08 -12.29
CA GLY A 14 0.48 0.21 -13.02
C GLY A 14 0.44 -1.22 -12.50
N SER A 15 1.19 -1.52 -11.43
CA SER A 15 1.22 -2.85 -10.82
C SER A 15 0.61 -2.82 -9.42
N SER A 16 0.35 -4.00 -8.88
CA SER A 16 -0.19 -4.13 -7.54
C SER A 16 0.60 -5.16 -6.74
N LYS A 17 0.50 -5.06 -5.41
CA LYS A 17 1.14 -6.00 -4.50
C LYS A 17 0.19 -6.26 -3.34
N VAL A 18 0.03 -7.54 -2.98
CA VAL A 18 -0.78 -7.93 -1.84
C VAL A 18 0.14 -8.18 -0.65
N MET A 19 -0.15 -7.53 0.47
CA MET A 19 0.63 -7.66 1.69
C MET A 19 -0.15 -8.48 2.70
N GLN A 20 0.47 -9.51 3.27
CA GLN A 20 -0.14 -10.33 4.32
C GLN A 20 0.23 -9.75 5.67
N LEU A 21 -0.80 -9.44 6.47
CA LEU A 21 -0.60 -8.85 7.80
C LEU A 21 -1.19 -9.76 8.87
N ASP A 22 -0.93 -9.43 10.12
CA ASP A 22 -1.31 -10.29 11.25
C ASP A 22 -2.72 -9.99 11.78
N SER A 23 -3.21 -8.76 11.57
CA SER A 23 -4.52 -8.35 12.09
C SER A 23 -5.13 -7.26 11.23
N TYR A 24 -6.44 -7.02 11.43
CA TYR A 24 -7.15 -5.95 10.75
C TYR A 24 -6.57 -4.57 11.13
N LYS A 25 -6.19 -4.41 12.38
CA LYS A 25 -5.58 -3.16 12.84
C LYS A 25 -4.30 -2.85 12.09
N ASP A 26 -3.48 -3.89 11.83
CA ASP A 26 -2.26 -3.72 11.04
C ASP A 26 -2.58 -3.29 9.61
N CYS A 27 -3.67 -3.83 9.04
CA CYS A 27 -4.12 -3.44 7.71
C CYS A 27 -4.51 -1.97 7.66
N VAL A 28 -5.25 -1.49 8.66
CA VAL A 28 -5.65 -0.08 8.74
C VAL A 28 -4.42 0.82 8.85
N ASN A 29 -3.49 0.44 9.70
CA ASN A 29 -2.24 1.20 9.88
C ASN A 29 -1.42 1.23 8.59
N ALA A 30 -1.33 0.10 7.90
CA ALA A 30 -0.59 0.02 6.64
C ALA A 30 -1.23 0.89 5.56
N ARG A 31 -2.56 0.91 5.49
CA ARG A 31 -3.27 1.76 4.54
C ARG A 31 -2.99 3.23 4.79
N SER A 32 -3.10 3.65 6.05
CA SER A 32 -2.81 5.04 6.42
C SER A 32 -1.37 5.42 6.09
N TYR A 33 -0.46 4.51 6.38
CA TYR A 33 0.96 4.73 6.10
C TYR A 33 1.21 4.87 4.59
N ALA A 34 0.57 4.03 3.78
CA ALA A 34 0.73 4.09 2.33
C ALA A 34 0.21 5.42 1.76
N TYR A 35 -0.94 5.88 2.23
CA TYR A 35 -1.47 7.19 1.80
C TYR A 35 -0.55 8.33 2.26
N GLN A 36 0.00 8.23 3.45
CA GLN A 36 0.95 9.22 3.94
C GLN A 36 2.21 9.25 3.05
N LEU A 37 2.70 8.09 2.65
CA LEU A 37 3.85 8.02 1.75
C LEU A 37 3.56 8.62 0.38
N ALA A 38 2.34 8.42 -0.13
CA ALA A 38 1.94 9.03 -1.39
C ALA A 38 2.01 10.55 -1.32
N PHE A 39 1.77 11.11 -0.14
CA PHE A 39 1.80 12.55 0.08
C PHE A 39 3.20 13.07 0.37
N THR A 40 3.97 12.36 1.20
CA THR A 40 5.30 12.82 1.63
C THR A 40 6.43 12.41 0.70
N ASN A 41 6.24 11.33 -0.08
CA ASN A 41 7.22 10.83 -1.03
C ASN A 41 6.56 10.61 -2.39
N PRO A 42 6.08 11.68 -3.06
CA PRO A 42 5.39 11.52 -4.34
C PRO A 42 6.33 10.95 -5.40
N ARG A 43 5.79 10.06 -6.23
CA ARG A 43 6.54 9.46 -7.34
C ARG A 43 6.06 10.06 -8.65
N GLU A 44 7.00 10.32 -9.55
CA GLU A 44 6.69 10.92 -10.84
C GLU A 44 5.85 10.00 -11.73
N ASP A 45 6.05 8.70 -11.59
CA ASP A 45 5.37 7.69 -12.41
C ASP A 45 4.05 7.19 -11.81
N VAL A 46 3.73 7.60 -10.59
CA VAL A 46 2.54 7.15 -9.87
C VAL A 46 1.65 8.33 -9.53
N GLU A 47 0.39 8.26 -9.92
CA GLU A 47 -0.60 9.28 -9.59
C GLU A 47 -1.06 9.15 -8.14
N ARG A 48 -1.36 7.91 -7.73
CA ARG A 48 -1.85 7.63 -6.38
C ARG A 48 -1.77 6.13 -6.12
N TYR A 49 -2.00 5.73 -4.89
CA TYR A 49 -2.17 4.33 -4.54
C TYR A 49 -3.65 4.02 -4.33
N SER A 50 -4.09 2.90 -4.86
CA SER A 50 -5.43 2.38 -4.62
C SER A 50 -5.28 1.24 -3.62
N ILE A 51 -5.89 1.37 -2.44
CA ILE A 51 -5.67 0.43 -1.35
C ILE A 51 -7.02 -0.05 -0.83
N SER A 52 -7.14 -1.36 -0.67
CA SER A 52 -8.30 -1.97 -0.03
C SER A 52 -7.84 -2.90 1.08
N ILE A 53 -8.78 -3.39 1.88
CA ILE A 53 -8.47 -4.29 2.99
C ILE A 53 -9.36 -5.52 2.88
N ASP A 54 -8.76 -6.70 2.91
CA ASP A 54 -9.47 -7.95 3.01
C ASP A 54 -9.48 -8.38 4.47
N LYS A 55 -10.61 -8.15 5.14
CA LYS A 55 -10.77 -8.44 6.57
C LYS A 55 -10.62 -9.92 6.90
N ASP A 56 -11.09 -10.77 6.00
CA ASP A 56 -11.14 -12.21 6.26
C ASP A 56 -9.75 -12.84 6.22
N LYS A 57 -8.88 -12.29 5.39
CA LYS A 57 -7.54 -12.82 5.18
C LYS A 57 -6.43 -11.96 5.78
N ASN A 58 -6.79 -10.81 6.37
CA ASN A 58 -5.83 -9.82 6.88
C ASN A 58 -4.81 -9.44 5.82
N GLN A 59 -5.29 -9.25 4.59
CA GLN A 59 -4.47 -8.86 3.46
C GLN A 59 -4.81 -7.45 3.02
N ILE A 60 -3.81 -6.76 2.50
CA ILE A 60 -3.99 -5.41 1.98
C ILE A 60 -3.38 -5.33 0.58
N PRO A 61 -4.22 -5.41 -0.47
CA PRO A 61 -3.74 -5.17 -1.82
C PRO A 61 -3.53 -3.68 -2.04
N ILE A 62 -2.36 -3.35 -2.56
CA ILE A 62 -1.96 -1.97 -2.86
C ILE A 62 -1.63 -1.89 -4.34
N GLU A 63 -2.32 -1.03 -5.06
CA GLU A 63 -2.07 -0.80 -6.47
C GLU A 63 -1.51 0.60 -6.67
N ALA A 64 -0.39 0.70 -7.39
CA ALA A 64 0.20 1.99 -7.76
C ALA A 64 -0.41 2.43 -9.09
N ILE A 65 -1.27 3.44 -9.05
CA ILE A 65 -1.97 3.92 -10.24
C ILE A 65 -1.00 4.76 -11.08
N LYS A 66 -0.79 4.32 -12.31
CA LYS A 66 0.11 5.01 -13.23
C LYS A 66 -0.50 6.35 -13.68
N LYS A 67 0.35 7.35 -13.78
CA LYS A 67 -0.04 8.65 -14.35
C LYS A 67 -0.33 8.57 -15.82
#